data_9533f29a3c9c2384ecdbfda2c9323855
#
_entry.id   9533f29a3c9c2384ecdbfda2c9323855
#
_cell.length_a   1.000
_cell.length_b   1.000
_cell.length_c   1.000
_cell.angle_alpha   90.00
_cell.angle_beta   90.00
_cell.angle_gamma   90.00
#
_symmetry.space_group_name_H-M   'P 1'
#
loop_
_entity.id
_entity.type
_entity.pdbx_description
1 polymer ?
#
loop_
_entity_poly.entity_id
_entity_poly.type
_entity_poly.pdbx_seq_one_letter_code
_entity_poly.pdbx_strand_id
1 'polypeptide(L)'
;MNNVFKTSLMAVFMTSTLSGCNHMMPSQSAFLTGSGQEMAMMEASQTQSVVTLKDVLDAEAGDIPTLTAIGYAVTSSQPGRSEAQKRLMAIRSARMAAMRDLAEQIHGLQVDSSTTVIDLMVQNDTFRGVVSGTIRGARTVRINPTGSDTYEVVLEIDREMIGYLLSTARQSV
;
A
#
# COMPACT_ATOMS: atom_id res chain seq x y z
N MET A 1 -21.64 -45.80 -2.78
CA MET A 1 -20.38 -46.49 -3.08
C MET A 1 -19.30 -45.56 -2.57
N ASN A 2 -18.95 -45.61 -1.27
CA ASN A 2 -17.89 -46.38 -0.63
C ASN A 2 -16.49 -45.92 -1.04
N ASN A 3 -15.80 -45.28 -0.11
CA ASN A 3 -14.53 -45.66 0.54
C ASN A 3 -14.03 -44.42 1.34
N VAL A 4 -14.07 -44.31 2.61
CA VAL A 4 -13.47 -44.97 3.81
C VAL A 4 -12.01 -45.40 3.61
N PHE A 5 -11.06 -44.61 4.13
CA PHE A 5 -9.73 -45.02 4.57
C PHE A 5 -9.30 -44.03 5.64
N LYS A 6 -9.41 -44.38 6.88
CA LYS A 6 -8.57 -45.15 7.83
C LYS A 6 -7.32 -44.41 8.26
N THR A 7 -7.43 -43.85 9.44
CA THR A 7 -6.52 -43.81 10.61
C THR A 7 -5.12 -44.37 10.44
N SER A 8 -4.10 -43.59 10.85
CA SER A 8 -2.92 -44.17 11.49
C SER A 8 -2.41 -43.20 12.58
N LEU A 9 -2.63 -43.63 13.78
CA LEU A 9 -2.13 -43.22 15.08
C LEU A 9 -0.71 -43.77 15.20
N MET A 10 0.29 -42.93 15.43
CA MET A 10 1.58 -43.40 15.93
C MET A 10 2.12 -42.48 17.00
N ALA A 11 1.87 -42.90 18.22
CA ALA A 11 2.50 -42.40 19.44
C ALA A 11 3.94 -42.94 19.50
N VAL A 12 4.91 -42.08 19.71
CA VAL A 12 6.23 -42.46 20.17
C VAL A 12 6.51 -41.77 21.51
N PHE A 13 6.42 -42.59 22.54
CA PHE A 13 6.97 -42.33 23.86
C PHE A 13 8.48 -42.45 23.77
N MET A 14 9.20 -41.49 24.31
CA MET A 14 10.56 -41.75 24.80
C MET A 14 10.89 -40.89 26.00
N THR A 15 10.92 -41.58 27.07
CA THR A 15 11.43 -41.52 28.44
C THR A 15 12.69 -40.67 28.65
N SER A 16 12.57 -39.82 29.66
CA SER A 16 13.43 -39.50 30.80
C SER A 16 14.90 -39.96 30.79
N THR A 17 15.79 -39.02 31.06
CA THR A 17 16.89 -39.25 31.98
C THR A 17 17.16 -37.99 32.80
N LEU A 18 16.88 -38.09 34.08
CA LEU A 18 17.49 -37.25 35.14
C LEU A 18 18.94 -37.73 35.34
N SER A 19 19.88 -36.81 35.32
CA SER A 19 21.17 -36.86 36.02
C SER A 19 21.70 -35.45 36.02
N GLY A 20 22.12 -34.82 37.03
CA GLY A 20 22.66 -35.12 38.31
C GLY A 20 23.21 -33.79 38.80
N CYS A 21 22.95 -33.46 40.03
CA CYS A 21 23.50 -32.32 40.75
C CYS A 21 25.03 -32.26 40.64
N ASN A 22 25.56 -31.10 40.36
CA ASN A 22 26.83 -30.72 41.00
C ASN A 22 26.79 -29.25 41.37
N HIS A 23 26.59 -29.08 42.64
CA HIS A 23 26.69 -27.86 43.41
C HIS A 23 28.16 -27.52 43.55
N MET A 24 28.62 -26.45 42.93
CA MET A 24 29.88 -25.81 43.28
C MET A 24 29.70 -24.31 43.14
N MET A 25 29.46 -23.66 44.27
CA MET A 25 29.58 -22.22 44.42
C MET A 25 31.07 -21.81 44.37
N PRO A 26 31.42 -20.81 43.57
CA PRO A 26 32.49 -19.89 43.93
C PRO A 26 31.90 -18.50 44.25
N SER A 27 32.32 -18.06 45.42
CA SER A 27 32.33 -16.73 46.03
C SER A 27 31.99 -15.55 45.16
N GLN A 28 31.09 -14.74 45.75
CA GLN A 28 30.79 -13.35 45.42
C GLN A 28 32.06 -12.48 45.38
N SER A 29 32.36 -11.91 44.24
CA SER A 29 32.98 -10.57 44.11
C SER A 29 33.23 -10.26 42.61
N ALA A 30 32.23 -9.80 41.87
CA ALA A 30 32.34 -8.99 40.64
C ALA A 30 30.95 -8.61 40.16
N PHE A 31 30.22 -7.92 41.00
CA PHE A 31 28.98 -7.27 40.59
C PHE A 31 29.29 -5.76 40.54
N LEU A 32 29.44 -5.23 39.34
CA LEU A 32 29.36 -3.83 38.97
C LEU A 32 30.32 -3.53 37.78
N THR A 33 30.03 -4.05 36.58
CA THR A 33 30.42 -3.39 35.33
C THR A 33 29.98 -4.26 34.11
N GLY A 34 28.68 -4.40 33.86
CA GLY A 34 28.22 -5.17 32.70
C GLY A 34 26.87 -4.78 32.15
N SER A 35 26.07 -4.02 32.89
CA SER A 35 24.69 -3.78 32.47
C SER A 35 24.50 -2.66 31.42
N GLY A 36 25.51 -1.83 31.21
CA GLY A 36 25.42 -0.74 30.25
C GLY A 36 25.77 -1.12 28.81
N GLN A 37 26.67 -2.09 28.64
CA GLN A 37 27.11 -2.50 27.30
C GLN A 37 26.19 -3.51 26.65
N GLU A 38 25.57 -4.41 27.39
CA GLU A 38 24.57 -5.34 26.84
C GLU A 38 23.28 -4.63 26.44
N MET A 39 22.79 -3.66 27.22
CA MET A 39 21.64 -2.84 26.84
C MET A 39 21.94 -2.00 25.59
N ALA A 40 23.11 -1.38 25.49
CA ALA A 40 23.50 -0.59 24.34
C ALA A 40 23.64 -1.43 23.05
N MET A 41 24.14 -2.67 23.17
CA MET A 41 24.23 -3.60 22.02
C MET A 41 22.85 -4.09 21.57
N MET A 42 21.93 -4.31 22.50
CA MET A 42 20.58 -4.76 22.18
C MET A 42 19.75 -3.65 21.53
N GLU A 43 19.91 -2.42 21.99
CA GLU A 43 19.26 -1.24 21.43
C GLU A 43 19.84 -0.91 20.03
N ALA A 44 21.15 -0.99 19.84
CA ALA A 44 21.80 -0.81 18.54
C ALA A 44 21.38 -1.90 17.54
N SER A 45 21.23 -3.16 17.95
CA SER A 45 20.76 -4.26 17.10
C SER A 45 19.30 -4.09 16.67
N GLN A 46 18.44 -3.61 17.55
CA GLN A 46 17.03 -3.33 17.21
C GLN A 46 16.90 -2.14 16.26
N THR A 47 17.67 -1.09 16.47
CA THR A 47 17.68 0.09 15.59
C THR A 47 18.18 -0.27 14.19
N GLN A 48 19.20 -1.13 14.09
CA GLN A 48 19.75 -1.57 12.82
C GLN A 48 18.77 -2.47 12.05
N SER A 49 18.02 -3.31 12.75
CA SER A 49 16.96 -4.15 12.16
C SER A 49 15.79 -3.30 11.61
N VAL A 50 15.40 -2.25 12.33
CA VAL A 50 14.34 -1.33 11.89
C VAL A 50 14.78 -0.52 10.66
N VAL A 51 16.03 -0.05 10.63
CA VAL A 51 16.57 0.67 9.47
C VAL A 51 16.63 -0.23 8.25
N THR A 52 17.11 -1.47 8.40
CA THR A 52 17.16 -2.44 7.28
C THR A 52 15.76 -2.79 6.77
N LEU A 53 14.78 -2.97 7.66
CA LEU A 53 13.40 -3.23 7.27
C LEU A 53 12.79 -2.03 6.52
N LYS A 54 13.08 -0.82 6.99
CA LYS A 54 12.65 0.39 6.31
C LYS A 54 13.26 0.52 4.91
N ASP A 55 14.57 0.26 4.77
CA ASP A 55 15.26 0.32 3.48
C ASP A 55 14.69 -0.70 2.48
N VAL A 56 14.33 -1.91 2.94
CA VAL A 56 13.66 -2.92 2.10
C VAL A 56 12.26 -2.47 1.69
N LEU A 57 11.47 -1.93 2.63
CA LEU A 57 10.14 -1.41 2.33
C LEU A 57 10.19 -0.19 1.40
N ASP A 58 11.17 0.69 1.57
CA ASP A 58 11.37 1.86 0.71
C ASP A 58 11.86 1.44 -0.69
N ALA A 59 12.65 0.38 -0.81
CA ALA A 59 13.09 -0.19 -2.09
C ALA A 59 11.91 -0.84 -2.85
N GLU A 60 11.04 -1.60 -2.18
CA GLU A 60 9.81 -2.13 -2.78
C GLU A 60 8.82 -1.02 -3.12
N ALA A 61 8.70 0.01 -2.28
CA ALA A 61 7.88 1.18 -2.55
C ALA A 61 8.43 2.03 -3.71
N GLY A 62 9.74 1.96 -3.98
CA GLY A 62 10.39 2.65 -5.11
C GLY A 62 9.87 2.22 -6.47
N ASP A 63 9.40 0.99 -6.58
CA ASP A 63 8.88 0.41 -7.84
C ASP A 63 7.41 0.80 -8.12
N ILE A 64 6.70 1.37 -7.12
CA ILE A 64 5.31 1.80 -7.27
C ILE A 64 5.29 3.28 -7.67
N PRO A 65 4.79 3.63 -8.88
CA PRO A 65 4.77 5.03 -9.33
C PRO A 65 3.69 5.84 -8.62
N THR A 66 3.92 7.13 -8.47
CA THR A 66 2.87 8.10 -8.23
C THR A 66 2.14 8.35 -9.55
N LEU A 67 0.81 8.26 -9.57
CA LEU A 67 0.02 8.53 -10.75
C LEU A 67 -0.45 9.98 -10.77
N THR A 68 -0.21 10.65 -11.90
CA THR A 68 -0.64 12.04 -12.12
C THR A 68 -1.45 12.13 -13.38
N ALA A 69 -2.55 12.86 -13.34
CA ALA A 69 -3.40 13.12 -14.50
C ALA A 69 -3.75 14.59 -14.63
N ILE A 70 -3.93 15.02 -15.86
CA ILE A 70 -4.23 16.41 -16.20
C ILE A 70 -5.52 16.45 -17.01
N GLY A 71 -6.46 17.27 -16.58
CA GLY A 71 -7.70 17.51 -17.32
C GLY A 71 -7.87 18.97 -17.69
N TYR A 72 -8.45 19.20 -18.84
CA TYR A 72 -8.73 20.53 -19.37
C TYR A 72 -10.21 20.73 -19.63
N ALA A 73 -10.70 21.97 -19.47
CA ALA A 73 -12.04 22.34 -19.89
C ALA A 73 -12.12 23.82 -20.26
N VAL A 74 -12.85 24.09 -21.34
CA VAL A 74 -13.09 25.44 -21.85
C VAL A 74 -14.25 26.08 -21.11
N THR A 75 -14.10 27.33 -20.65
CA THR A 75 -15.08 28.05 -19.84
C THR A 75 -16.30 28.44 -20.66
N SER A 76 -16.10 28.97 -21.87
CA SER A 76 -17.20 29.42 -22.75
C SER A 76 -18.15 28.29 -23.16
N SER A 77 -17.66 27.04 -23.22
CA SER A 77 -18.46 25.85 -23.50
C SER A 77 -19.31 25.35 -22.34
N GLN A 78 -19.10 25.90 -21.15
CA GLN A 78 -19.81 25.41 -19.94
C GLN A 78 -21.18 26.07 -19.77
N PRO A 79 -22.18 25.33 -19.29
CA PRO A 79 -23.48 25.90 -18.93
C PRO A 79 -23.34 26.85 -17.74
N GLY A 80 -23.99 28.02 -17.84
CA GLY A 80 -23.98 28.98 -16.73
C GLY A 80 -24.58 30.33 -17.15
N ARG A 81 -25.22 31.01 -16.19
CA ARG A 81 -25.81 32.34 -16.41
C ARG A 81 -24.82 33.49 -16.20
N SER A 82 -23.72 33.23 -15.47
CA SER A 82 -22.66 34.21 -15.21
C SER A 82 -21.30 33.60 -15.53
N GLU A 83 -20.32 34.46 -15.83
CA GLU A 83 -18.93 34.03 -16.07
C GLU A 83 -18.32 33.30 -14.86
N ALA A 84 -18.64 33.74 -13.65
CA ALA A 84 -18.20 33.04 -12.45
C ALA A 84 -18.75 31.61 -12.37
N GLN A 85 -20.02 31.40 -12.74
CA GLN A 85 -20.63 30.09 -12.77
C GLN A 85 -20.01 29.19 -13.85
N LYS A 86 -19.76 29.72 -15.05
CA LYS A 86 -19.07 28.98 -16.13
C LYS A 86 -17.66 28.56 -15.72
N ARG A 87 -16.90 29.44 -15.05
CA ARG A 87 -15.56 29.12 -14.53
C ARG A 87 -15.61 27.96 -13.51
N LEU A 88 -16.54 27.98 -12.58
CA LEU A 88 -16.71 26.88 -11.61
C LEU A 88 -17.07 25.56 -12.30
N MET A 89 -17.90 25.63 -13.35
CA MET A 89 -18.25 24.45 -14.15
C MET A 89 -17.05 23.96 -14.96
N ALA A 90 -16.21 24.85 -15.54
CA ALA A 90 -14.99 24.48 -16.22
C ALA A 90 -14.01 23.75 -15.29
N ILE A 91 -13.80 24.24 -14.08
CA ILE A 91 -12.95 23.57 -13.08
C ILE A 91 -13.47 22.18 -12.75
N ARG A 92 -14.80 22.02 -12.57
CA ARG A 92 -15.42 20.71 -12.31
C ARG A 92 -15.26 19.77 -13.51
N SER A 93 -15.47 20.27 -14.73
CA SER A 93 -15.30 19.49 -15.97
C SER A 93 -13.85 19.05 -16.17
N ALA A 94 -12.89 19.96 -15.96
CA ALA A 94 -11.46 19.64 -16.01
C ALA A 94 -11.08 18.57 -14.96
N ARG A 95 -11.60 18.68 -13.72
CA ARG A 95 -11.39 17.66 -12.71
C ARG A 95 -11.96 16.30 -13.13
N MET A 96 -13.14 16.26 -13.73
CA MET A 96 -13.73 15.01 -14.25
C MET A 96 -12.91 14.41 -15.38
N ALA A 97 -12.33 15.24 -16.26
CA ALA A 97 -11.42 14.79 -17.30
C ALA A 97 -10.15 14.15 -16.71
N ALA A 98 -9.53 14.82 -15.72
CA ALA A 98 -8.38 14.27 -15.02
C ALA A 98 -8.71 12.95 -14.27
N MET A 99 -9.89 12.85 -13.64
CA MET A 99 -10.32 11.60 -13.00
C MET A 99 -10.48 10.45 -13.99
N ARG A 100 -10.93 10.74 -15.23
CA ARG A 100 -11.03 9.72 -16.29
C ARG A 100 -9.65 9.22 -16.70
N ASP A 101 -8.70 10.14 -16.89
CA ASP A 101 -7.32 9.80 -17.20
C ASP A 101 -6.68 8.95 -16.07
N LEU A 102 -6.87 9.32 -14.80
CA LEU A 102 -6.45 8.49 -13.66
C LEU A 102 -7.08 7.09 -13.67
N ALA A 103 -8.36 7.01 -14.03
CA ALA A 103 -9.04 5.72 -14.13
C ALA A 103 -8.41 4.83 -15.20
N GLU A 104 -8.10 5.39 -16.37
CA GLU A 104 -7.45 4.65 -17.45
C GLU A 104 -6.06 4.16 -17.04
N GLN A 105 -5.26 5.01 -16.38
CA GLN A 105 -3.96 4.64 -15.85
C GLN A 105 -4.06 3.50 -14.82
N ILE A 106 -4.98 3.59 -13.86
CA ILE A 106 -5.19 2.56 -12.82
C ILE A 106 -5.68 1.25 -13.44
N HIS A 107 -6.62 1.31 -14.38
CA HIS A 107 -7.16 0.12 -15.05
C HIS A 107 -6.07 -0.68 -15.77
N GLY A 108 -5.06 -0.01 -16.30
CA GLY A 108 -3.92 -0.60 -16.98
C GLY A 108 -2.82 -1.15 -16.07
N LEU A 109 -2.88 -0.92 -14.74
CA LEU A 109 -1.89 -1.46 -13.82
C LEU A 109 -1.93 -2.98 -13.79
N GLN A 110 -0.75 -3.59 -13.81
CA GLN A 110 -0.60 -5.03 -13.66
C GLN A 110 -0.61 -5.44 -12.20
N VAL A 111 -1.37 -6.46 -11.87
CA VAL A 111 -1.45 -7.08 -10.54
C VAL A 111 -0.47 -8.25 -10.46
N ASP A 112 -0.44 -9.06 -11.52
CA ASP A 112 0.49 -10.17 -11.75
C ASP A 112 0.86 -10.26 -13.23
N SER A 113 1.54 -11.34 -13.65
CA SER A 113 2.01 -11.53 -15.03
C SER A 113 0.89 -11.63 -16.08
N SER A 114 -0.35 -11.87 -15.68
CA SER A 114 -1.48 -12.14 -16.57
C SER A 114 -2.74 -11.34 -16.28
N THR A 115 -2.82 -10.67 -15.14
CA THR A 115 -4.05 -10.03 -14.64
C THR A 115 -3.84 -8.55 -14.44
N THR A 116 -4.72 -7.74 -14.98
CA THR A 116 -4.75 -6.29 -14.75
C THR A 116 -5.81 -5.91 -13.72
N VAL A 117 -5.73 -4.67 -13.23
CA VAL A 117 -6.73 -4.12 -12.30
C VAL A 117 -8.14 -4.18 -12.89
N ILE A 118 -8.31 -3.89 -14.18
CA ILE A 118 -9.63 -3.93 -14.82
C ILE A 118 -10.20 -5.34 -14.88
N ASP A 119 -9.37 -6.36 -15.08
CA ASP A 119 -9.81 -7.75 -15.12
C ASP A 119 -10.38 -8.20 -13.77
N LEU A 120 -9.74 -7.79 -12.67
CA LEU A 120 -10.24 -8.04 -11.32
C LEU A 120 -11.51 -7.26 -10.99
N MET A 121 -11.63 -6.02 -11.47
CA MET A 121 -12.85 -5.21 -11.27
C MET A 121 -14.08 -5.83 -11.92
N VAL A 122 -13.93 -6.58 -13.00
CA VAL A 122 -15.02 -7.32 -13.64
C VAL A 122 -15.48 -8.50 -12.78
N GLN A 123 -14.55 -9.13 -12.08
CA GLN A 123 -14.79 -10.36 -11.31
C GLN A 123 -15.17 -10.08 -9.85
N ASN A 124 -14.77 -8.92 -9.29
CA ASN A 124 -14.90 -8.61 -7.87
C ASN A 124 -15.46 -7.20 -7.64
N ASP A 125 -16.73 -7.13 -7.22
CA ASP A 125 -17.42 -5.86 -6.96
C ASP A 125 -16.84 -5.10 -5.76
N THR A 126 -16.33 -5.81 -4.75
CA THR A 126 -15.68 -5.18 -3.59
C THR A 126 -14.41 -4.48 -4.03
N PHE A 127 -13.59 -5.13 -4.85
CA PHE A 127 -12.38 -4.55 -5.40
C PHE A 127 -12.70 -3.35 -6.32
N ARG A 128 -13.74 -3.45 -7.15
CA ARG A 128 -14.26 -2.30 -7.93
C ARG A 128 -14.58 -1.11 -7.04
N GLY A 129 -15.16 -1.34 -5.87
CA GLY A 129 -15.43 -0.31 -4.87
C GLY A 129 -14.14 0.37 -4.37
N VAL A 130 -13.09 -0.41 -4.09
CA VAL A 130 -11.77 0.10 -3.69
C VAL A 130 -11.16 0.97 -4.78
N VAL A 131 -11.11 0.50 -6.03
CA VAL A 131 -10.60 1.27 -7.18
C VAL A 131 -11.35 2.59 -7.34
N SER A 132 -12.68 2.54 -7.31
CA SER A 132 -13.52 3.75 -7.43
C SER A 132 -13.29 4.72 -6.29
N GLY A 133 -13.07 4.23 -5.07
CA GLY A 133 -12.71 5.03 -3.89
C GLY A 133 -11.36 5.72 -4.07
N THR A 134 -10.36 4.98 -4.53
CA THR A 134 -9.02 5.48 -4.80
C THR A 134 -9.04 6.63 -5.82
N ILE A 135 -9.74 6.47 -6.94
CA ILE A 135 -9.85 7.52 -7.98
C ILE A 135 -10.54 8.78 -7.43
N ARG A 136 -11.63 8.62 -6.66
CA ARG A 136 -12.33 9.76 -6.04
C ARG A 136 -11.50 10.46 -4.98
N GLY A 137 -10.65 9.73 -4.30
CA GLY A 137 -9.71 10.22 -3.28
C GLY A 137 -8.51 10.95 -3.84
N ALA A 138 -8.31 10.99 -5.17
CA ALA A 138 -7.20 11.67 -5.80
C ALA A 138 -7.09 13.13 -5.35
N ARG A 139 -5.88 13.53 -4.96
CA ARG A 139 -5.54 14.85 -4.47
C ARG A 139 -5.47 15.85 -5.62
N THR A 140 -6.09 17.00 -5.47
CA THR A 140 -5.90 18.11 -6.42
C THR A 140 -4.59 18.81 -6.10
N VAL A 141 -3.63 18.70 -6.99
CA VAL A 141 -2.31 19.34 -6.87
C VAL A 141 -2.37 20.79 -7.31
N ARG A 142 -3.08 21.04 -8.43
CA ARG A 142 -3.09 22.35 -9.05
C ARG A 142 -4.39 22.60 -9.82
N ILE A 143 -4.84 23.85 -9.79
CA ILE A 143 -5.91 24.38 -10.64
C ILE A 143 -5.39 25.66 -11.25
N ASN A 144 -5.20 25.69 -12.57
CA ASN A 144 -4.66 26.83 -13.28
C ASN A 144 -5.58 27.29 -14.43
N PRO A 145 -5.73 28.60 -14.64
CA PRO A 145 -6.18 29.10 -15.91
C PRO A 145 -5.06 28.92 -16.94
N THR A 146 -5.38 28.31 -18.08
CA THR A 146 -4.46 28.10 -19.20
C THR A 146 -5.00 28.86 -20.39
N GLY A 147 -4.28 29.90 -20.83
CA GLY A 147 -4.82 30.82 -21.82
C GLY A 147 -5.97 31.70 -21.30
N SER A 148 -6.82 32.19 -22.18
CA SER A 148 -7.89 33.14 -21.84
C SER A 148 -9.20 32.49 -21.42
N ASP A 149 -9.43 31.22 -21.78
CA ASP A 149 -10.74 30.57 -21.65
C ASP A 149 -10.69 29.09 -21.19
N THR A 150 -9.54 28.58 -20.76
CA THR A 150 -9.37 27.18 -20.40
C THR A 150 -8.88 27.05 -18.96
N TYR A 151 -9.42 26.09 -18.23
CA TYR A 151 -8.89 25.66 -16.93
C TYR A 151 -8.23 24.30 -17.05
N GLU A 152 -7.06 24.20 -16.40
CA GLU A 152 -6.31 22.98 -16.17
C GLU A 152 -6.49 22.53 -14.71
N VAL A 153 -6.73 21.26 -14.50
CA VAL A 153 -6.72 20.63 -13.18
C VAL A 153 -5.77 19.46 -13.19
N VAL A 154 -4.85 19.44 -12.25
CA VAL A 154 -3.90 18.35 -12.04
C VAL A 154 -4.32 17.57 -10.79
N LEU A 155 -4.52 16.27 -10.96
CA LEU A 155 -4.80 15.32 -9.88
C LEU A 155 -3.62 14.38 -9.70
N GLU A 156 -3.49 13.88 -8.48
CA GLU A 156 -2.44 12.94 -8.11
C GLU A 156 -2.98 11.88 -7.15
N ILE A 157 -2.55 10.66 -7.35
CA ILE A 157 -2.70 9.56 -6.39
C ILE A 157 -1.30 9.17 -5.97
N ASP A 158 -1.02 9.22 -4.67
CA ASP A 158 0.27 8.89 -4.12
C ASP A 158 0.58 7.38 -4.20
N ARG A 159 1.86 7.07 -4.08
CA ARG A 159 2.38 5.71 -4.16
C ARG A 159 1.79 4.79 -3.09
N GLU A 160 1.53 5.30 -1.89
CA GLU A 160 0.98 4.51 -0.78
C GLU A 160 -0.42 4.01 -1.13
N MET A 161 -1.25 4.87 -1.71
CA MET A 161 -2.61 4.53 -2.14
C MET A 161 -2.59 3.50 -3.28
N ILE A 162 -1.66 3.63 -4.23
CA ILE A 162 -1.48 2.64 -5.30
C ILE A 162 -0.98 1.31 -4.73
N GLY A 163 -0.02 1.35 -3.80
CA GLY A 163 0.46 0.16 -3.09
C GLY A 163 -0.65 -0.58 -2.35
N TYR A 164 -1.50 0.16 -1.63
CA TYR A 164 -2.68 -0.41 -0.98
C TYR A 164 -3.63 -1.06 -1.98
N LEU A 165 -3.90 -0.41 -3.10
CA LEU A 165 -4.76 -0.95 -4.16
C LEU A 165 -4.19 -2.25 -4.73
N LEU A 166 -2.90 -2.28 -5.08
CA LEU A 166 -2.25 -3.47 -5.63
C LEU A 166 -2.16 -4.61 -4.61
N SER A 167 -1.91 -4.32 -3.33
CA SER A 167 -1.91 -5.34 -2.28
C SER A 167 -3.29 -5.96 -2.09
N THR A 168 -4.35 -5.15 -2.14
CA THR A 168 -5.75 -5.62 -2.08
C THR A 168 -6.09 -6.47 -3.31
N ALA A 169 -5.62 -6.08 -4.49
CA ALA A 169 -5.79 -6.84 -5.72
C ALA A 169 -5.19 -8.24 -5.61
N ARG A 170 -3.93 -8.35 -5.14
CA ARG A 170 -3.23 -9.63 -4.95
C ARG A 170 -3.91 -10.57 -3.95
N GLN A 171 -4.64 -10.03 -2.97
CA GLN A 171 -5.41 -10.82 -2.01
C GLN A 171 -6.76 -11.30 -2.59
N SER A 172 -7.16 -10.76 -3.73
CA SER A 172 -8.45 -11.05 -4.38
C SER A 172 -8.33 -12.11 -5.49
N VAL A 173 -7.10 -12.47 -5.85
CA VAL A 173 -6.75 -13.54 -6.80
C VAL A 173 -6.56 -14.85 -6.03
#